data_6c14474aedd5fcfa2a7e457024dfc027
#
_entry.id   6c14474aedd5fcfa2a7e457024dfc027
#
_cell.length_a   1.000
_cell.length_b   1.000
_cell.length_c   1.000
_cell.angle_alpha   90.00
_cell.angle_beta   90.00
_cell.angle_gamma   90.00
#
_symmetry.space_group_name_H-M   'P 1'
#
loop_
_entity.id
_entity.type
_entity.pdbx_description
1 polymer ?
#
loop_
_entity_poly.entity_id
_entity_poly.type
_entity_poly.pdbx_seq_one_letter_code
_entity_poly.pdbx_strand_id
1 'polypeptide(L)'
;MKITDMKLYFMPHRFLLLKIETDAGICGWGEPLVEGRAATLEASVNEWRDYFIGKDPLRIEEHWQTMYRRAFYRGGPVLMSTIAGIDQALWDIKGRYYHAPVYEMLGGKVKDKIKVYRSIHGDTPEEVAEDARQAVREGYKVVKTSPTDPTHYVDTLQSVNKLVEKVGAIRDAIGNNIDMAIDFHGRIHKPMAKVLVRELDQFHPLFMEEPVLPENKEALREVAKYTSAP
;
A
#
# COMPACT_ATOMS: atom_id res chain seq x y z
N MET A 1 -3.42 -31.87 9.96
CA MET A 1 -4.38 -30.72 9.84
C MET A 1 -4.69 -30.54 8.38
N LYS A 2 -5.96 -30.28 8.05
CA LYS A 2 -6.41 -30.12 6.66
C LYS A 2 -7.29 -28.88 6.54
N ILE A 3 -7.18 -28.19 5.43
CA ILE A 3 -8.07 -27.08 5.09
C ILE A 3 -9.46 -27.61 4.80
N THR A 4 -10.48 -27.02 5.43
CA THR A 4 -11.89 -27.42 5.29
C THR A 4 -12.73 -26.40 4.56
N ASP A 5 -12.37 -25.11 4.65
CA ASP A 5 -13.11 -24.04 4.00
C ASP A 5 -12.25 -22.80 3.73
N MET A 6 -12.68 -22.01 2.73
CA MET A 6 -12.10 -20.71 2.36
C MET A 6 -13.25 -19.73 2.18
N LYS A 7 -13.34 -18.70 3.03
CA LYS A 7 -14.43 -17.71 3.04
C LYS A 7 -13.91 -16.33 2.77
N LEU A 8 -14.61 -15.60 1.91
CA LEU A 8 -14.28 -14.23 1.57
C LEU A 8 -15.30 -13.27 2.16
N TYR A 9 -14.83 -12.16 2.70
CA TYR A 9 -15.64 -11.14 3.34
C TYR A 9 -15.31 -9.78 2.70
N PHE A 10 -16.32 -9.18 2.06
CA PHE A 10 -16.25 -7.82 1.58
C PHE A 10 -16.44 -6.85 2.74
N MET A 11 -15.44 -6.05 3.00
CA MET A 11 -15.50 -5.02 4.03
C MET A 11 -15.77 -3.65 3.39
N PRO A 12 -16.48 -2.73 4.08
CA PRO A 12 -16.73 -1.40 3.57
C PRO A 12 -15.47 -0.71 3.06
N HIS A 13 -15.64 0.12 2.05
CA HIS A 13 -14.67 0.98 1.40
C HIS A 13 -13.73 0.32 0.39
N ARG A 14 -13.22 -0.90 0.52
CA ARG A 14 -12.34 -1.52 -0.48
C ARG A 14 -11.64 -2.81 -0.06
N PHE A 15 -11.86 -3.28 1.15
CA PHE A 15 -11.13 -4.42 1.66
C PHE A 15 -11.82 -5.74 1.31
N LEU A 16 -11.00 -6.76 1.04
CA LEU A 16 -11.44 -8.15 0.88
C LEU A 16 -10.61 -9.01 1.83
N LEU A 17 -11.27 -9.60 2.82
CA LEU A 17 -10.60 -10.50 3.76
C LEU A 17 -10.88 -11.96 3.40
N LEU A 18 -9.84 -12.79 3.44
CA LEU A 18 -9.90 -14.23 3.28
C LEU A 18 -9.71 -14.89 4.63
N LYS A 19 -10.65 -15.79 5.00
CA LYS A 19 -10.51 -16.71 6.13
C LYS A 19 -10.33 -18.12 5.60
N ILE A 20 -9.27 -18.81 6.01
CA ILE A 20 -9.04 -20.23 5.75
C ILE A 20 -9.29 -21.00 7.05
N GLU A 21 -10.18 -21.99 7.00
CA GLU A 21 -10.57 -22.84 8.14
C GLU A 21 -9.93 -24.23 8.02
N THR A 22 -9.68 -24.88 9.17
CA THR A 22 -9.10 -26.22 9.22
C THR A 22 -9.91 -27.17 10.10
N ASP A 23 -9.71 -28.47 9.91
CA ASP A 23 -10.30 -29.55 10.73
C ASP A 23 -9.81 -29.58 12.18
N ALA A 24 -8.74 -28.85 12.49
CA ALA A 24 -8.21 -28.67 13.85
C ALA A 24 -8.84 -27.49 14.61
N GLY A 25 -9.83 -26.79 14.03
CA GLY A 25 -10.44 -25.60 14.61
C GLY A 25 -9.56 -24.35 14.56
N ILE A 26 -8.37 -24.43 13.97
CA ILE A 26 -7.49 -23.31 13.73
C ILE A 26 -7.90 -22.65 12.41
N CYS A 27 -7.99 -21.33 12.40
CA CYS A 27 -8.21 -20.57 11.17
C CYS A 27 -7.14 -19.48 11.04
N GLY A 28 -6.89 -19.06 9.80
CA GLY A 28 -6.00 -17.94 9.48
C GLY A 28 -6.67 -16.93 8.56
N TRP A 29 -6.18 -15.71 8.62
CA TRP A 29 -6.68 -14.58 7.87
C TRP A 29 -5.63 -14.01 6.92
N GLY A 30 -6.08 -13.60 5.74
CA GLY A 30 -5.29 -12.89 4.76
C GLY A 30 -6.11 -11.85 4.02
N GLU A 31 -5.44 -11.00 3.27
CA GLU A 31 -6.04 -9.90 2.53
C GLU A 31 -5.60 -9.93 1.06
N PRO A 32 -6.33 -10.65 0.19
CA PRO A 32 -6.11 -10.58 -1.25
C PRO A 32 -6.65 -9.24 -1.78
N LEU A 33 -5.80 -8.23 -1.91
CA LEU A 33 -6.24 -6.88 -2.24
C LEU A 33 -5.62 -6.37 -3.55
N VAL A 34 -6.50 -5.91 -4.45
CA VAL A 34 -6.22 -4.92 -5.49
C VAL A 34 -7.33 -3.88 -5.42
N GLU A 35 -7.01 -2.66 -5.08
CA GLU A 35 -7.98 -1.58 -4.88
C GLU A 35 -8.93 -1.43 -6.09
N GLY A 36 -10.24 -1.36 -5.81
CA GLY A 36 -11.28 -1.27 -6.83
C GLY A 36 -11.53 -2.57 -7.63
N ARG A 37 -10.89 -3.71 -7.26
CA ARG A 37 -10.99 -4.99 -7.97
C ARG A 37 -11.35 -6.16 -7.05
N ALA A 38 -12.06 -5.92 -5.96
CA ALA A 38 -12.40 -6.96 -4.98
C ALA A 38 -13.14 -8.15 -5.60
N ALA A 39 -14.11 -7.93 -6.49
CA ALA A 39 -14.82 -9.01 -7.19
C ALA A 39 -13.89 -9.85 -8.10
N THR A 40 -12.88 -9.22 -8.71
CA THR A 40 -11.88 -9.94 -9.51
C THR A 40 -11.02 -10.83 -8.60
N LEU A 41 -10.63 -10.33 -7.43
CA LEU A 41 -9.85 -11.09 -6.45
C LEU A 41 -10.68 -12.21 -5.84
N GLU A 42 -11.97 -11.99 -5.56
CA GLU A 42 -12.89 -13.05 -5.12
C GLU A 42 -12.90 -14.20 -6.11
N ALA A 43 -13.12 -13.93 -7.39
CA ALA A 43 -13.11 -14.95 -8.43
C ALA A 43 -11.76 -15.68 -8.48
N SER A 44 -10.65 -14.94 -8.46
CA SER A 44 -9.31 -15.51 -8.53
C SER A 44 -8.96 -16.38 -7.31
N VAL A 45 -9.39 -16.01 -6.11
CA VAL A 45 -9.23 -16.85 -4.90
C VAL A 45 -10.08 -18.11 -4.99
N ASN A 46 -11.34 -17.99 -5.47
CA ASN A 46 -12.27 -19.13 -5.58
C ASN A 46 -11.79 -20.20 -6.58
N GLU A 47 -11.04 -19.79 -7.63
CA GLU A 47 -10.41 -20.77 -8.56
C GLU A 47 -9.43 -21.73 -7.87
N TRP A 48 -8.89 -21.35 -6.71
CA TRP A 48 -7.95 -22.17 -5.93
C TRP A 48 -8.64 -23.05 -4.90
N ARG A 49 -9.94 -22.86 -4.65
CA ARG A 49 -10.67 -23.58 -3.60
C ARG A 49 -10.54 -25.11 -3.72
N ASP A 50 -10.79 -25.66 -4.89
CA ASP A 50 -10.72 -27.11 -5.13
C ASP A 50 -9.31 -27.68 -4.93
N TYR A 51 -8.29 -26.88 -5.16
CA TYR A 51 -6.92 -27.27 -4.88
C TYR A 51 -6.64 -27.32 -3.39
N PHE A 52 -7.12 -26.34 -2.61
CA PHE A 52 -6.75 -26.18 -1.20
C PHE A 52 -7.56 -27.08 -0.27
N ILE A 53 -8.82 -27.36 -0.56
CA ILE A 53 -9.65 -28.24 0.31
C ILE A 53 -8.99 -29.61 0.47
N GLY A 54 -8.81 -30.02 1.73
CA GLY A 54 -8.16 -31.26 2.12
C GLY A 54 -6.62 -31.23 2.14
N LYS A 55 -5.97 -30.11 1.75
CA LYS A 55 -4.52 -29.94 1.82
C LYS A 55 -4.06 -29.58 3.22
N ASP A 56 -2.77 -29.85 3.49
CA ASP A 56 -2.12 -29.44 4.72
C ASP A 56 -1.68 -27.95 4.61
N PRO A 57 -2.26 -27.04 5.43
CA PRO A 57 -1.93 -25.62 5.37
C PRO A 57 -0.49 -25.29 5.79
N LEU A 58 0.23 -26.21 6.43
CA LEU A 58 1.60 -25.95 6.87
C LEU A 58 2.64 -26.05 5.75
N ARG A 59 2.27 -26.57 4.59
CA ARG A 59 3.13 -26.69 3.41
C ARG A 59 3.12 -25.41 2.57
N ILE A 60 3.37 -24.28 3.21
CA ILE A 60 3.19 -22.92 2.64
C ILE A 60 3.97 -22.74 1.34
N GLU A 61 5.26 -23.09 1.34
CA GLU A 61 6.12 -22.91 0.18
C GLU A 61 5.66 -23.78 -1.02
N GLU A 62 5.19 -25.01 -0.78
CA GLU A 62 4.65 -25.86 -1.84
C GLU A 62 3.40 -25.21 -2.45
N HIS A 63 2.52 -24.66 -1.63
CA HIS A 63 1.32 -23.98 -2.09
C HIS A 63 1.66 -22.71 -2.87
N TRP A 64 2.59 -21.90 -2.38
CA TRP A 64 3.05 -20.71 -3.07
C TRP A 64 3.61 -21.04 -4.46
N GLN A 65 4.51 -22.02 -4.53
CA GLN A 65 5.10 -22.46 -5.80
C GLN A 65 4.06 -23.06 -6.75
N THR A 66 3.10 -23.81 -6.24
CA THR A 66 2.01 -24.35 -7.04
C THR A 66 1.16 -23.24 -7.65
N MET A 67 0.75 -22.26 -6.84
CA MET A 67 -0.01 -21.11 -7.33
C MET A 67 0.75 -20.30 -8.37
N TYR A 68 2.04 -20.08 -8.15
CA TYR A 68 2.86 -19.28 -9.07
C TYR A 68 3.17 -20.01 -10.38
N ARG A 69 3.39 -21.35 -10.35
CA ARG A 69 3.91 -22.12 -11.49
C ARG A 69 2.85 -22.86 -12.30
N ARG A 70 1.68 -23.16 -11.74
CA ARG A 70 0.67 -24.00 -12.38
C ARG A 70 0.11 -23.39 -13.67
N ALA A 71 -0.04 -22.09 -13.72
CA ALA A 71 -0.53 -21.37 -14.89
C ALA A 71 0.60 -21.03 -15.87
N PHE A 72 0.27 -20.94 -17.15
CA PHE A 72 1.22 -20.49 -18.18
C PHE A 72 1.63 -19.05 -17.97
N TYR A 73 0.66 -18.14 -17.70
CA TYR A 73 0.92 -16.73 -17.37
C TYR A 73 1.13 -16.57 -15.88
N ARG A 74 2.13 -15.76 -15.51
CA ARG A 74 2.56 -15.57 -14.13
C ARG A 74 2.73 -14.10 -13.81
N GLY A 75 2.59 -13.75 -12.53
CA GLY A 75 2.76 -12.37 -12.07
C GLY A 75 1.56 -11.48 -12.34
N GLY A 76 1.77 -10.18 -12.21
CA GLY A 76 0.73 -9.16 -12.32
C GLY A 76 -0.09 -9.00 -11.02
N PRO A 77 -0.80 -7.87 -10.88
CA PRO A 77 -1.40 -7.50 -9.60
C PRO A 77 -2.47 -8.49 -9.12
N VAL A 78 -3.33 -9.00 -10.01
CA VAL A 78 -4.42 -9.91 -9.61
C VAL A 78 -3.86 -11.25 -9.11
N LEU A 79 -3.02 -11.91 -9.90
CA LEU A 79 -2.49 -13.23 -9.54
C LEU A 79 -1.58 -13.14 -8.30
N MET A 80 -0.74 -12.12 -8.21
CA MET A 80 0.17 -11.98 -7.05
C MET A 80 -0.57 -11.59 -5.78
N SER A 81 -1.61 -10.75 -5.84
CA SER A 81 -2.43 -10.44 -4.67
C SER A 81 -3.28 -11.63 -4.20
N THR A 82 -3.73 -12.48 -5.13
CA THR A 82 -4.37 -13.76 -4.78
C THR A 82 -3.40 -14.66 -4.00
N ILE A 83 -2.17 -14.82 -4.50
CA ILE A 83 -1.12 -15.59 -3.82
C ILE A 83 -0.83 -14.97 -2.45
N ALA A 84 -0.63 -13.65 -2.38
CA ALA A 84 -0.31 -12.95 -1.14
C ALA A 84 -1.40 -13.13 -0.06
N GLY A 85 -2.68 -12.99 -0.41
CA GLY A 85 -3.77 -13.16 0.55
C GLY A 85 -3.89 -14.59 1.07
N ILE A 86 -3.70 -15.60 0.21
CA ILE A 86 -3.69 -17.01 0.63
C ILE A 86 -2.45 -17.29 1.49
N ASP A 87 -1.27 -16.84 1.09
CA ASP A 87 -0.01 -17.02 1.81
C ASP A 87 -0.09 -16.41 3.23
N GLN A 88 -0.62 -15.20 3.37
CA GLN A 88 -0.84 -14.56 4.66
C GLN A 88 -1.73 -15.42 5.57
N ALA A 89 -2.84 -15.96 5.06
CA ALA A 89 -3.73 -16.82 5.82
C ALA A 89 -3.05 -18.12 6.26
N LEU A 90 -2.23 -18.72 5.42
CA LEU A 90 -1.47 -19.93 5.75
C LEU A 90 -0.40 -19.66 6.82
N TRP A 91 0.31 -18.51 6.75
CA TRP A 91 1.24 -18.09 7.79
C TRP A 91 0.54 -17.80 9.12
N ASP A 92 -0.66 -17.20 9.12
CA ASP A 92 -1.45 -16.98 10.34
C ASP A 92 -1.87 -18.33 10.96
N ILE A 93 -2.31 -19.32 10.15
CA ILE A 93 -2.59 -20.69 10.64
C ILE A 93 -1.32 -21.28 11.27
N LYS A 94 -0.18 -21.16 10.60
CA LYS A 94 1.09 -21.74 11.09
C LYS A 94 1.52 -21.09 12.41
N GLY A 95 1.38 -19.77 12.52
CA GLY A 95 1.65 -19.04 13.76
C GLY A 95 0.78 -19.50 14.92
N ARG A 96 -0.53 -19.64 14.68
CA ARG A 96 -1.48 -20.15 15.68
C ARG A 96 -1.18 -21.61 16.06
N TYR A 97 -0.83 -22.42 15.09
CA TYR A 97 -0.51 -23.84 15.32
C TYR A 97 0.73 -24.01 16.20
N TYR A 98 1.78 -23.20 16.00
CA TYR A 98 3.00 -23.24 16.81
C TYR A 98 2.97 -22.31 18.02
N HIS A 99 1.87 -21.58 18.28
CA HIS A 99 1.76 -20.58 19.34
C HIS A 99 2.86 -19.52 19.28
N ALA A 100 3.27 -19.15 18.08
CA ALA A 100 4.30 -18.16 17.80
C ALA A 100 3.77 -17.10 16.83
N PRO A 101 4.01 -15.81 17.07
CA PRO A 101 3.65 -14.78 16.11
C PRO A 101 4.49 -14.93 14.83
N VAL A 102 3.90 -14.56 13.69
CA VAL A 102 4.53 -14.75 12.38
C VAL A 102 5.93 -14.11 12.31
N TYR A 103 6.12 -12.94 12.90
CA TYR A 103 7.43 -12.28 12.88
C TYR A 103 8.56 -13.10 13.55
N GLU A 104 8.25 -13.90 14.58
CA GLU A 104 9.24 -14.80 15.20
C GLU A 104 9.67 -15.90 14.22
N MET A 105 8.73 -16.44 13.46
CA MET A 105 9.03 -17.46 12.44
C MET A 105 9.79 -16.89 11.24
N LEU A 106 9.71 -15.59 11.00
CA LEU A 106 10.40 -14.88 9.92
C LEU A 106 11.77 -14.32 10.31
N GLY A 107 12.27 -14.62 11.51
CA GLY A 107 13.61 -14.22 11.95
C GLY A 107 13.64 -13.30 13.17
N GLY A 108 12.48 -12.99 13.76
CA GLY A 108 12.39 -12.26 15.00
C GLY A 108 12.28 -10.75 14.87
N LYS A 109 12.17 -10.11 16.01
CA LYS A 109 11.92 -8.68 16.11
C LYS A 109 13.21 -7.87 15.99
N VAL A 110 13.21 -6.86 15.11
CA VAL A 110 14.30 -5.89 14.97
C VAL A 110 14.01 -4.59 15.74
N LYS A 111 12.73 -4.20 15.84
CA LYS A 111 12.29 -2.98 16.52
C LYS A 111 11.08 -3.26 17.40
N ASP A 112 11.00 -2.61 18.55
CA ASP A 112 9.84 -2.70 19.46
C ASP A 112 8.69 -1.80 19.01
N LYS A 113 9.01 -0.72 18.30
CA LYS A 113 8.04 0.25 17.78
C LYS A 113 8.35 0.61 16.35
N ILE A 114 7.31 0.79 15.53
CA ILE A 114 7.41 1.24 14.14
C ILE A 114 6.89 2.67 14.09
N LYS A 115 7.68 3.58 13.49
CA LYS A 115 7.26 4.95 13.22
C LYS A 115 6.17 4.91 12.14
N VAL A 116 5.05 5.57 12.40
CA VAL A 116 3.92 5.67 11.47
C VAL A 116 3.69 7.12 11.08
N TYR A 117 3.10 7.33 9.92
CA TYR A 117 2.56 8.62 9.50
C TYR A 117 1.03 8.60 9.51
N ARG A 118 0.43 9.78 9.55
CA ARG A 118 -1.00 9.97 9.35
C ARG A 118 -1.25 10.58 7.97
N SER A 119 -2.11 9.95 7.18
CA SER A 119 -2.63 10.58 5.96
C SER A 119 -3.51 11.76 6.30
N ILE A 120 -3.29 12.89 5.62
CA ILE A 120 -4.06 14.12 5.79
C ILE A 120 -4.78 14.46 4.49
N HIS A 121 -5.97 15.05 4.65
CA HIS A 121 -6.90 15.30 3.56
C HIS A 121 -7.46 16.73 3.65
N GLY A 122 -7.94 17.23 2.53
CA GLY A 122 -8.59 18.53 2.38
C GLY A 122 -8.62 18.94 0.91
N ASP A 123 -9.67 19.60 0.48
CA ASP A 123 -9.80 20.09 -0.89
C ASP A 123 -9.13 21.46 -1.07
N THR A 124 -9.12 22.28 -0.01
CA THR A 124 -8.44 23.57 0.01
C THR A 124 -7.14 23.56 0.83
N PRO A 125 -6.25 24.56 0.62
CA PRO A 125 -5.07 24.75 1.46
C PRO A 125 -5.39 24.86 2.96
N GLU A 126 -6.47 25.54 3.31
CA GLU A 126 -6.90 25.76 4.69
C GLU A 126 -7.36 24.45 5.36
N GLU A 127 -8.15 23.64 4.65
CA GLU A 127 -8.66 22.36 5.14
C GLU A 127 -7.53 21.37 5.38
N VAL A 128 -6.60 21.21 4.42
CA VAL A 128 -5.48 20.27 4.59
C VAL A 128 -4.51 20.75 5.66
N ALA A 129 -4.32 22.06 5.82
CA ALA A 129 -3.52 22.63 6.90
C ALA A 129 -4.14 22.36 8.27
N GLU A 130 -5.47 22.46 8.41
CA GLU A 130 -6.14 22.17 9.68
C GLU A 130 -6.09 20.66 10.01
N ASP A 131 -6.27 19.79 9.03
CA ASP A 131 -6.11 18.35 9.25
C ASP A 131 -4.66 17.99 9.62
N ALA A 132 -3.68 18.69 9.04
CA ALA A 132 -2.27 18.54 9.42
C ALA A 132 -2.02 19.00 10.89
N ARG A 133 -2.60 20.13 11.33
CA ARG A 133 -2.52 20.56 12.74
C ARG A 133 -3.15 19.52 13.68
N GLN A 134 -4.26 18.93 13.25
CA GLN A 134 -4.93 17.89 14.04
C GLN A 134 -4.03 16.67 14.19
N ALA A 135 -3.35 16.22 13.11
CA ALA A 135 -2.39 15.12 13.18
C ALA A 135 -1.24 15.41 14.20
N VAL A 136 -0.76 16.65 14.22
CA VAL A 136 0.27 17.07 15.20
C VAL A 136 -0.27 17.03 16.63
N ARG A 137 -1.50 17.51 16.87
CA ARG A 137 -2.17 17.44 18.19
C ARG A 137 -2.35 15.99 18.67
N GLU A 138 -2.61 15.07 17.76
CA GLU A 138 -2.71 13.62 18.03
C GLU A 138 -1.35 12.96 18.32
N GLY A 139 -0.25 13.68 18.16
CA GLY A 139 1.10 13.23 18.48
C GLY A 139 1.90 12.63 17.31
N TYR A 140 1.35 12.66 16.08
CA TYR A 140 2.09 12.21 14.91
C TYR A 140 3.29 13.13 14.62
N LYS A 141 4.38 12.49 14.18
CA LYS A 141 5.63 13.17 13.80
C LYS A 141 5.87 13.20 12.30
N VAL A 142 5.00 12.53 11.55
CA VAL A 142 5.00 12.52 10.08
C VAL A 142 3.57 12.60 9.60
N VAL A 143 3.32 13.45 8.62
CA VAL A 143 2.07 13.49 7.85
C VAL A 143 2.35 13.13 6.39
N LYS A 144 1.38 12.48 5.74
CA LYS A 144 1.44 12.19 4.30
C LYS A 144 0.25 12.80 3.60
N THR A 145 0.49 13.52 2.51
CA THR A 145 -0.56 14.12 1.68
C THR A 145 -0.50 13.58 0.26
N SER A 146 -1.67 13.51 -0.39
CA SER A 146 -1.80 13.25 -1.82
C SER A 146 -2.42 14.51 -2.46
N PRO A 147 -1.62 15.53 -2.75
CA PRO A 147 -2.11 16.85 -3.12
C PRO A 147 -2.63 16.94 -4.55
N THR A 148 -2.46 15.87 -5.33
CA THR A 148 -2.69 15.93 -6.77
C THR A 148 -4.08 15.49 -7.17
N ASP A 149 -4.82 16.40 -7.78
CA ASP A 149 -5.86 16.07 -8.74
C ASP A 149 -5.21 15.45 -10.01
N PRO A 150 -5.98 14.72 -10.84
CA PRO A 150 -5.48 14.25 -12.14
C PRO A 150 -4.93 15.43 -12.95
N THR A 151 -3.66 15.33 -13.37
CA THR A 151 -3.02 16.35 -14.19
C THR A 151 -3.06 15.97 -15.67
N HIS A 152 -3.07 16.96 -16.55
CA HIS A 152 -2.85 16.75 -17.97
C HIS A 152 -1.40 16.37 -18.26
N TYR A 153 -1.14 15.82 -19.44
CA TYR A 153 0.22 15.47 -19.88
C TYR A 153 1.16 16.69 -19.85
N VAL A 154 0.64 17.83 -20.26
CA VAL A 154 1.23 19.17 -20.08
C VAL A 154 0.16 20.03 -19.40
N ASP A 155 0.45 20.58 -18.28
CA ASP A 155 -0.48 21.38 -17.50
C ASP A 155 -0.01 22.83 -17.35
N THR A 156 -0.88 23.69 -16.81
CA THR A 156 -0.67 25.12 -16.71
C THR A 156 0.17 25.49 -15.48
N LEU A 157 0.78 26.66 -15.54
CA LEU A 157 1.44 27.25 -14.36
C LEU A 157 0.46 27.42 -13.19
N GLN A 158 -0.82 27.71 -13.47
CA GLN A 158 -1.85 27.83 -12.44
C GLN A 158 -2.06 26.50 -11.69
N SER A 159 -2.09 25.37 -12.40
CA SER A 159 -2.21 24.04 -11.78
C SER A 159 -1.01 23.73 -10.88
N VAL A 160 0.21 24.09 -11.34
CA VAL A 160 1.42 23.94 -10.54
C VAL A 160 1.35 24.80 -9.26
N ASN A 161 1.00 26.09 -9.42
CA ASN A 161 0.92 27.02 -8.28
C ASN A 161 -0.12 26.56 -7.24
N LYS A 162 -1.29 26.09 -7.66
CA LYS A 162 -2.33 25.57 -6.76
C LYS A 162 -1.79 24.42 -5.89
N LEU A 163 -0.99 23.54 -6.47
CA LEU A 163 -0.41 22.41 -5.75
C LEU A 163 0.70 22.86 -4.79
N VAL A 164 1.55 23.80 -5.24
CA VAL A 164 2.60 24.40 -4.41
C VAL A 164 1.99 25.14 -3.21
N GLU A 165 0.92 25.91 -3.41
CA GLU A 165 0.20 26.61 -2.36
C GLU A 165 -0.39 25.63 -1.32
N LYS A 166 -1.00 24.53 -1.77
CA LYS A 166 -1.56 23.51 -0.89
C LYS A 166 -0.49 22.85 -0.03
N VAL A 167 0.66 22.47 -0.62
CA VAL A 167 1.78 21.87 0.12
C VAL A 167 2.47 22.89 1.03
N GLY A 168 2.57 24.15 0.60
CA GLY A 168 3.09 25.25 1.42
C GLY A 168 2.24 25.46 2.68
N ALA A 169 0.90 25.48 2.54
CA ALA A 169 0.00 25.59 3.68
C ALA A 169 0.17 24.47 4.72
N ILE A 170 0.43 23.23 4.26
CA ILE A 170 0.76 22.12 5.17
C ILE A 170 2.07 22.41 5.91
N ARG A 171 3.13 22.79 5.22
CA ARG A 171 4.44 23.09 5.83
C ARG A 171 4.35 24.20 6.86
N ASP A 172 3.63 25.27 6.54
CA ASP A 172 3.39 26.38 7.47
C ASP A 172 2.61 25.93 8.72
N ALA A 173 1.64 25.03 8.54
CA ALA A 173 0.82 24.52 9.62
C ALA A 173 1.57 23.60 10.61
N ILE A 174 2.51 22.77 10.10
CA ILE A 174 3.22 21.77 10.92
C ILE A 174 4.62 22.25 11.37
N GLY A 175 5.14 23.33 10.78
CA GLY A 175 6.50 23.83 11.04
C GLY A 175 7.59 22.85 10.59
N ASN A 176 8.84 23.09 11.03
CA ASN A 176 10.00 22.32 10.57
C ASN A 176 10.36 21.11 11.45
N ASN A 177 9.62 20.88 12.55
CA ASN A 177 9.89 19.76 13.47
C ASN A 177 9.03 18.51 13.18
N ILE A 178 8.12 18.61 12.22
CA ILE A 178 7.26 17.52 11.77
C ILE A 178 7.60 17.23 10.31
N ASP A 179 7.80 15.96 9.99
CA ASP A 179 8.08 15.51 8.64
C ASP A 179 6.80 15.49 7.79
N MET A 180 6.95 15.75 6.49
CA MET A 180 5.86 15.68 5.52
C MET A 180 6.28 14.80 4.35
N ALA A 181 5.46 13.85 3.95
CA ALA A 181 5.62 13.04 2.76
C ALA A 181 4.55 13.41 1.72
N ILE A 182 4.91 13.29 0.45
CA ILE A 182 4.05 13.60 -0.70
C ILE A 182 3.87 12.34 -1.53
N ASP A 183 2.63 11.93 -1.77
CA ASP A 183 2.29 10.75 -2.56
C ASP A 183 1.49 11.16 -3.81
N PHE A 184 2.06 10.93 -4.97
CA PHE A 184 1.45 11.29 -6.25
C PHE A 184 0.59 10.16 -6.85
N HIS A 185 0.63 8.97 -6.26
CA HIS A 185 -0.11 7.77 -6.71
C HIS A 185 0.11 7.41 -8.20
N GLY A 186 1.26 7.73 -8.76
CA GLY A 186 1.54 7.49 -10.18
C GLY A 186 0.68 8.29 -11.16
N ARG A 187 -0.02 9.32 -10.69
CA ARG A 187 -1.01 10.08 -11.50
C ARG A 187 -0.40 11.19 -12.35
N ILE A 188 0.89 11.44 -12.20
CA ILE A 188 1.57 12.53 -12.89
C ILE A 188 2.35 11.97 -14.09
N HIS A 189 2.28 12.67 -15.22
CA HIS A 189 3.12 12.36 -16.36
C HIS A 189 4.54 12.92 -16.20
N LYS A 190 5.53 12.23 -16.77
CA LYS A 190 6.95 12.56 -16.61
C LYS A 190 7.30 14.05 -16.82
N PRO A 191 6.78 14.76 -17.84
CA PRO A 191 7.10 16.18 -18.00
C PRO A 191 6.68 17.02 -16.80
N MET A 192 5.46 16.84 -16.31
CA MET A 192 4.94 17.57 -15.16
C MET A 192 5.55 17.09 -13.84
N ALA A 193 5.88 15.81 -13.70
CA ALA A 193 6.57 15.30 -12.53
C ALA A 193 7.90 16.02 -12.28
N LYS A 194 8.70 16.28 -13.31
CA LYS A 194 9.95 17.04 -13.20
C LYS A 194 9.73 18.46 -12.69
N VAL A 195 8.67 19.13 -13.16
CA VAL A 195 8.31 20.47 -12.70
C VAL A 195 7.89 20.43 -11.24
N LEU A 196 6.94 19.54 -10.90
CA LEU A 196 6.36 19.47 -9.57
C LEU A 196 7.37 19.07 -8.50
N VAL A 197 8.19 18.04 -8.73
CA VAL A 197 9.19 17.64 -7.72
C VAL A 197 10.19 18.74 -7.44
N ARG A 198 10.58 19.53 -8.46
CA ARG A 198 11.47 20.68 -8.29
C ARG A 198 10.80 21.82 -7.50
N GLU A 199 9.55 22.18 -7.85
CA GLU A 199 8.82 23.24 -7.14
C GLU A 199 8.47 22.86 -5.70
N LEU A 200 8.28 21.56 -5.42
CA LEU A 200 7.97 21.07 -4.07
C LEU A 200 9.19 20.79 -3.20
N ASP A 201 10.38 20.72 -3.78
CA ASP A 201 11.64 20.48 -3.05
C ASP A 201 11.91 21.54 -1.96
N GLN A 202 11.48 22.78 -2.18
CA GLN A 202 11.58 23.89 -1.22
C GLN A 202 10.87 23.63 0.13
N PHE A 203 9.91 22.71 0.18
CA PHE A 203 9.20 22.35 1.41
C PHE A 203 9.86 21.20 2.17
N HIS A 204 11.01 20.73 1.72
CA HIS A 204 11.80 19.66 2.33
C HIS A 204 10.96 18.42 2.68
N PRO A 205 10.30 17.77 1.70
CA PRO A 205 9.55 16.55 1.97
C PRO A 205 10.48 15.41 2.41
N LEU A 206 9.99 14.58 3.33
CA LEU A 206 10.71 13.40 3.79
C LEU A 206 10.95 12.40 2.66
N PHE A 207 9.95 12.26 1.78
CA PHE A 207 10.03 11.53 0.51
C PHE A 207 8.94 11.99 -0.45
N MET A 208 9.14 11.70 -1.74
CA MET A 208 8.17 11.88 -2.82
C MET A 208 7.82 10.52 -3.42
N GLU A 209 6.65 9.99 -3.09
CA GLU A 209 6.18 8.66 -3.46
C GLU A 209 5.51 8.69 -4.84
N GLU A 210 5.85 7.74 -5.69
CA GLU A 210 5.22 7.49 -7.01
C GLU A 210 4.97 8.74 -7.87
N PRO A 211 5.97 9.59 -8.12
CA PRO A 211 5.78 10.78 -8.96
C PRO A 211 5.42 10.44 -10.42
N VAL A 212 5.64 9.19 -10.84
CA VAL A 212 5.24 8.60 -12.13
C VAL A 212 4.86 7.15 -11.89
N LEU A 213 4.21 6.50 -12.87
CA LEU A 213 3.86 5.08 -12.81
C LEU A 213 5.12 4.22 -12.54
N PRO A 214 5.05 3.28 -11.60
CA PRO A 214 6.20 2.46 -11.17
C PRO A 214 6.73 1.53 -12.26
N GLU A 215 5.94 1.22 -13.28
CA GLU A 215 6.36 0.44 -14.44
C GLU A 215 7.40 1.16 -15.29
N ASN A 216 7.43 2.49 -15.23
CA ASN A 216 8.38 3.32 -15.99
C ASN A 216 9.61 3.71 -15.13
N LYS A 217 10.47 2.75 -14.85
CA LYS A 217 11.67 2.95 -14.01
C LYS A 217 12.64 4.01 -14.57
N GLU A 218 12.74 4.14 -15.89
CA GLU A 218 13.61 5.15 -16.51
C GLU A 218 13.05 6.57 -16.31
N ALA A 219 11.72 6.74 -16.34
CA ALA A 219 11.10 8.01 -16.01
C ALA A 219 11.35 8.39 -14.53
N LEU A 220 11.23 7.42 -13.61
CA LEU A 220 11.52 7.66 -12.19
C LEU A 220 12.97 8.09 -11.98
N ARG A 221 13.95 7.38 -12.60
CA ARG A 221 15.36 7.75 -12.56
C ARG A 221 15.63 9.15 -13.09
N GLU A 222 14.91 9.56 -14.14
CA GLU A 222 15.02 10.90 -14.71
C GLU A 222 14.43 11.97 -13.78
N VAL A 223 13.25 11.73 -13.21
CA VAL A 223 12.57 12.64 -12.29
C VAL A 223 13.39 12.86 -11.02
N ALA A 224 14.01 11.81 -10.47
CA ALA A 224 14.86 11.91 -9.28
C ALA A 224 16.05 12.90 -9.41
N LYS A 225 16.42 13.31 -10.63
CA LYS A 225 17.47 14.32 -10.82
C LYS A 225 17.01 15.78 -10.57
N TYR A 226 15.72 15.97 -10.36
CA TYR A 226 15.10 17.29 -10.21
C TYR A 226 14.70 17.63 -8.77
N THR A 227 15.02 16.77 -7.83
CA THR A 227 14.77 16.98 -6.40
C THR A 227 15.92 16.45 -5.57
N SER A 228 16.09 16.98 -4.36
CA SER A 228 16.98 16.44 -3.32
C SER A 228 16.24 15.46 -2.37
N ALA A 229 14.91 15.39 -2.43
CA ALA A 229 14.11 14.50 -1.62
C ALA A 229 14.27 13.03 -2.07
N PRO A 230 14.25 12.08 -1.11
CA PRO A 230 14.18 10.65 -1.40
C PRO A 230 12.95 10.26 -2.20
#